data_5d09b7a95ae424907963bca67f9c662e
#
_entry.id   5d09b7a95ae424907963bca67f9c662e
#
_cell.length_a   1.000
_cell.length_b   1.000
_cell.length_c   1.000
_cell.angle_alpha   90.00
_cell.angle_beta   90.00
_cell.angle_gamma   90.00
#
_symmetry.space_group_name_H-M   'P 1'
#
loop_
_entity.id
_entity.type
_entity.pdbx_description
1 polymer ?
#
loop_
_entity_poly.entity_id
_entity_poly.type
_entity_poly.pdbx_seq_one_letter_code
_entity_poly.pdbx_strand_id
1 'polypeptide(L)'
;RKIDVLINNAGAGITGPLEEIPMEKLKTNFETNLFGPIGIINAVLPSMRQQKSGLVINITSIAAYMGLPFRGVYSASKGALELVTEAYRMELKPFDIQMTNVAPAAFSTNIAAGRYHAPENDNSPYKSTYGKTLKLLNGHVDAGQDPIILAKLVHSIIQTKKPKIHYKVGAFLQRFSIILKRLLPDRIFEKLLMSFYRL
;
A
#
# COMPACT_ATOMS: atom_id res chain seq x y z
N ARG A 1 -13.11 11.68 25.15
CA ARG A 1 -13.51 10.46 24.41
C ARG A 1 -12.30 9.55 24.33
N LYS A 2 -12.52 8.22 24.45
CA LYS A 2 -11.47 7.21 24.37
C LYS A 2 -11.41 6.65 22.94
N ILE A 3 -10.19 6.51 22.39
CA ILE A 3 -9.94 5.85 21.09
C ILE A 3 -8.88 4.79 21.35
N ASP A 4 -9.24 3.52 21.22
CA ASP A 4 -8.35 2.40 21.49
C ASP A 4 -7.61 1.96 20.21
N VAL A 5 -8.30 2.00 19.07
CA VAL A 5 -7.77 1.51 17.79
C VAL A 5 -8.13 2.49 16.66
N LEU A 6 -7.15 2.82 15.86
CA LEU A 6 -7.33 3.50 14.56
C LEU A 6 -6.91 2.55 13.44
N ILE A 7 -7.77 2.40 12.42
CA ILE A 7 -7.45 1.64 11.21
C ILE A 7 -7.53 2.59 10.01
N ASN A 8 -6.38 2.96 9.46
CA ASN A 8 -6.30 3.71 8.21
C ASN A 8 -6.38 2.73 7.04
N ASN A 9 -7.60 2.49 6.58
CA ASN A 9 -7.89 1.54 5.48
C ASN A 9 -8.17 2.25 4.15
N ALA A 10 -8.68 3.47 4.17
CA ALA A 10 -8.95 4.22 2.95
C ALA A 10 -7.70 4.31 2.07
N GLY A 11 -7.87 4.12 0.77
CA GLY A 11 -6.76 4.18 -0.17
C GLY A 11 -7.25 4.18 -1.61
N ALA A 12 -6.50 4.83 -2.48
CA ALA A 12 -6.79 4.95 -3.90
C ALA A 12 -5.65 4.38 -4.74
N GLY A 13 -6.00 3.65 -5.80
CA GLY A 13 -5.05 3.21 -6.81
C GLY A 13 -4.82 4.28 -7.87
N ILE A 14 -3.64 4.24 -8.50
CA ILE A 14 -3.33 5.06 -9.68
C ILE A 14 -2.43 4.25 -10.61
N THR A 15 -2.73 4.27 -11.91
CA THR A 15 -1.95 3.59 -12.95
C THR A 15 -1.80 4.47 -14.18
N GLY A 16 -0.66 4.40 -14.80
CA GLY A 16 -0.34 5.10 -16.05
C GLY A 16 1.16 5.23 -16.27
N PRO A 17 1.59 5.56 -17.49
CA PRO A 17 2.95 6.05 -17.73
C PRO A 17 3.19 7.25 -16.82
N LEU A 18 4.30 7.24 -16.07
CA LEU A 18 4.50 8.21 -14.99
C LEU A 18 4.49 9.66 -15.49
N GLU A 19 5.06 9.92 -16.65
CA GLU A 19 5.10 11.25 -17.27
C GLU A 19 3.77 11.71 -17.88
N GLU A 20 2.82 10.78 -18.10
CA GLU A 20 1.49 11.08 -18.66
C GLU A 20 0.42 11.22 -17.59
N ILE A 21 0.74 10.97 -16.32
CA ILE A 21 -0.21 11.17 -15.24
C ILE A 21 -0.24 12.65 -14.85
N PRO A 22 -1.41 13.31 -14.90
CA PRO A 22 -1.54 14.71 -14.48
C PRO A 22 -1.09 14.91 -13.03
N MET A 23 -0.35 15.99 -12.76
CA MET A 23 0.21 16.29 -11.44
C MET A 23 -0.84 16.35 -10.33
N GLU A 24 -2.05 16.86 -10.62
CA GLU A 24 -3.15 16.89 -9.65
C GLU A 24 -3.63 15.48 -9.27
N LYS A 25 -3.56 14.49 -10.17
CA LYS A 25 -3.88 13.10 -9.86
C LYS A 25 -2.83 12.45 -8.97
N LEU A 26 -1.54 12.79 -9.19
CA LEU A 26 -0.46 12.38 -8.28
C LEU A 26 -0.70 12.93 -6.88
N LYS A 27 -0.94 14.25 -6.78
CA LYS A 27 -1.21 14.91 -5.49
C LYS A 27 -2.41 14.29 -4.78
N THR A 28 -3.53 14.11 -5.48
CA THR A 28 -4.74 13.49 -4.91
C THR A 28 -4.46 12.07 -4.39
N ASN A 29 -3.61 11.28 -5.09
CA ASN A 29 -3.23 9.95 -4.62
C ASN A 29 -2.43 10.02 -3.31
N PHE A 30 -1.48 10.96 -3.20
CA PHE A 30 -0.72 11.18 -1.97
C PHE A 30 -1.60 11.73 -0.83
N GLU A 31 -2.54 12.64 -1.14
CA GLU A 31 -3.52 13.12 -0.15
C GLU A 31 -4.30 11.96 0.47
N THR A 32 -4.79 11.03 -0.36
CA THR A 32 -5.58 9.90 0.12
C THR A 32 -4.71 8.85 0.84
N ASN A 33 -3.55 8.50 0.27
CA ASN A 33 -2.77 7.34 0.72
C ASN A 33 -1.75 7.66 1.82
N LEU A 34 -1.37 8.93 1.99
CA LEU A 34 -0.33 9.37 2.93
C LEU A 34 -0.80 10.49 3.86
N PHE A 35 -1.17 11.65 3.31
CA PHE A 35 -1.45 12.84 4.15
C PHE A 35 -2.74 12.67 4.95
N GLY A 36 -3.79 12.05 4.37
CA GLY A 36 -5.01 11.70 5.10
C GLY A 36 -4.74 10.82 6.32
N PRO A 37 -4.08 9.65 6.16
CA PRO A 37 -3.64 8.83 7.29
C PRO A 37 -2.83 9.60 8.34
N ILE A 38 -1.84 10.40 7.94
CA ILE A 38 -1.05 11.23 8.88
C ILE A 38 -1.96 12.21 9.63
N GLY A 39 -2.86 12.90 8.93
CA GLY A 39 -3.80 13.84 9.55
C GLY A 39 -4.68 13.18 10.60
N ILE A 40 -5.24 12.00 10.29
CA ILE A 40 -6.08 11.25 11.24
C ILE A 40 -5.25 10.74 12.42
N ILE A 41 -4.03 10.21 12.18
CA ILE A 41 -3.11 9.80 13.25
C ILE A 41 -2.88 10.98 14.20
N ASN A 42 -2.48 12.14 13.68
CA ASN A 42 -2.20 13.32 14.48
C ASN A 42 -3.42 13.79 15.30
N ALA A 43 -4.63 13.63 14.75
CA ALA A 43 -5.87 13.99 15.44
C ALA A 43 -6.20 13.06 16.63
N VAL A 44 -5.84 11.76 16.55
CA VAL A 44 -6.15 10.79 17.63
C VAL A 44 -5.03 10.67 18.66
N LEU A 45 -3.77 10.99 18.31
CA LEU A 45 -2.62 10.84 19.19
C LEU A 45 -2.74 11.57 20.52
N PRO A 46 -3.29 12.80 20.64
CA PRO A 46 -3.46 13.45 21.95
C PRO A 46 -4.28 12.60 22.92
N SER A 47 -5.39 11.98 22.45
CA SER A 47 -6.23 11.09 23.26
C SER A 47 -5.47 9.83 23.66
N MET A 48 -4.79 9.17 22.72
CA MET A 48 -4.02 7.96 22.99
C MET A 48 -2.85 8.22 23.95
N ARG A 49 -2.16 9.36 23.84
CA ARG A 49 -1.10 9.74 24.80
C ARG A 49 -1.64 9.95 26.22
N GLN A 50 -2.80 10.60 26.34
CA GLN A 50 -3.45 10.77 27.65
C GLN A 50 -3.86 9.42 28.27
N GLN A 51 -4.31 8.49 27.43
CA GLN A 51 -4.67 7.12 27.84
C GLN A 51 -3.45 6.26 28.17
N LYS A 52 -2.24 6.64 27.71
CA LYS A 52 -1.03 5.81 27.71
C LYS A 52 -1.27 4.45 27.06
N SER A 53 -2.09 4.42 26.04
CA SER A 53 -2.38 3.22 25.25
C SER A 53 -3.04 3.58 23.93
N GLY A 54 -2.79 2.78 22.90
CA GLY A 54 -3.43 2.91 21.59
C GLY A 54 -2.80 1.99 20.57
N LEU A 55 -3.57 1.65 19.56
CA LEU A 55 -3.10 0.88 18.41
C LEU A 55 -3.50 1.56 17.11
N VAL A 56 -2.52 1.83 16.26
CA VAL A 56 -2.75 2.32 14.89
C VAL A 56 -2.36 1.23 13.91
N ILE A 57 -3.27 0.90 12.99
CA ILE A 57 -3.07 -0.08 11.91
C ILE A 57 -3.19 0.66 10.58
N ASN A 58 -2.10 0.72 9.82
CA ASN A 58 -2.09 1.32 8.50
C ASN A 58 -2.15 0.22 7.43
N ILE A 59 -3.16 0.28 6.55
CA ILE A 59 -3.26 -0.64 5.41
C ILE A 59 -2.44 -0.07 4.26
N THR A 60 -1.28 -0.69 4.03
CA THR A 60 -0.33 -0.32 2.99
C THR A 60 -0.50 -1.17 1.74
N SER A 61 0.52 -1.78 1.20
CA SER A 61 0.48 -2.73 0.09
C SER A 61 1.83 -3.43 -0.04
N ILE A 62 1.86 -4.64 -0.61
CA ILE A 62 3.13 -5.24 -1.07
C ILE A 62 3.83 -4.36 -2.12
N ALA A 63 3.09 -3.54 -2.86
CA ALA A 63 3.63 -2.55 -3.79
C ALA A 63 4.50 -1.47 -3.11
N ALA A 64 4.38 -1.30 -1.80
CA ALA A 64 5.20 -0.37 -1.00
C ALA A 64 6.69 -0.74 -0.97
N TYR A 65 7.01 -1.99 -1.26
CA TYR A 65 8.38 -2.52 -1.12
C TYR A 65 9.19 -2.49 -2.42
N MET A 66 8.59 -2.07 -3.54
CA MET A 66 9.24 -2.04 -4.85
C MET A 66 8.55 -1.07 -5.82
N GLY A 67 9.31 -0.47 -6.74
CA GLY A 67 8.76 0.27 -7.86
C GLY A 67 8.10 -0.70 -8.86
N LEU A 68 6.83 -0.48 -9.17
CA LEU A 68 6.10 -1.29 -10.14
C LEU A 68 5.86 -0.49 -11.43
N PRO A 69 6.11 -1.07 -12.62
CA PRO A 69 5.81 -0.42 -13.88
C PRO A 69 4.37 0.08 -13.94
N PHE A 70 4.17 1.30 -14.42
CA PHE A 70 2.88 1.98 -14.54
C PHE A 70 2.10 2.15 -13.20
N ARG A 71 2.73 1.84 -12.06
CA ARG A 71 2.18 2.00 -10.69
C ARG A 71 3.14 2.73 -9.76
N GLY A 72 4.14 3.42 -10.29
CA GLY A 72 5.20 4.07 -9.51
C GLY A 72 4.65 5.02 -8.44
N VAL A 73 3.65 5.84 -8.76
CA VAL A 73 3.00 6.76 -7.81
C VAL A 73 2.34 6.01 -6.64
N TYR A 74 1.59 4.95 -6.96
CA TYR A 74 0.96 4.10 -5.93
C TYR A 74 2.01 3.44 -5.02
N SER A 75 3.06 2.87 -5.61
CA SER A 75 4.18 2.29 -4.86
C SER A 75 4.84 3.31 -3.95
N ALA A 76 5.10 4.52 -4.44
CA ALA A 76 5.72 5.59 -3.67
C ALA A 76 4.83 6.05 -2.51
N SER A 77 3.53 6.28 -2.73
CA SER A 77 2.61 6.74 -1.68
C SER A 77 2.43 5.69 -0.57
N LYS A 78 2.34 4.41 -0.92
CA LYS A 78 2.25 3.32 0.05
C LYS A 78 3.59 3.05 0.75
N GLY A 79 4.73 3.20 0.04
CA GLY A 79 6.07 3.12 0.63
C GLY A 79 6.35 4.24 1.62
N ALA A 80 5.92 5.46 1.30
CA ALA A 80 6.01 6.59 2.22
C ALA A 80 5.23 6.32 3.52
N LEU A 81 4.02 5.75 3.43
CA LEU A 81 3.23 5.38 4.61
C LEU A 81 3.91 4.29 5.46
N GLU A 82 4.60 3.31 4.83
CA GLU A 82 5.40 2.30 5.56
C GLU A 82 6.48 2.98 6.41
N LEU A 83 7.29 3.86 5.81
CA LEU A 83 8.40 4.54 6.48
C LEU A 83 7.92 5.50 7.58
N VAL A 84 6.86 6.26 7.31
CA VAL A 84 6.25 7.17 8.30
C VAL A 84 5.72 6.38 9.50
N THR A 85 5.13 5.21 9.27
CA THR A 85 4.68 4.32 10.35
C THR A 85 5.84 3.84 11.22
N GLU A 86 6.97 3.49 10.62
CA GLU A 86 8.18 3.09 11.36
C GLU A 86 8.68 4.23 12.25
N ALA A 87 8.72 5.46 11.72
CA ALA A 87 9.13 6.65 12.46
C ALA A 87 8.20 6.91 13.66
N TYR A 88 6.90 7.01 13.41
CA TYR A 88 5.91 7.18 14.49
C TYR A 88 6.01 6.10 15.56
N ARG A 89 6.24 4.85 15.16
CA ARG A 89 6.37 3.75 16.12
C ARG A 89 7.50 3.97 17.12
N MET A 90 8.63 4.51 16.65
CA MET A 90 9.77 4.84 17.51
C MET A 90 9.48 6.04 18.39
N GLU A 91 8.90 7.10 17.83
CA GLU A 91 8.53 8.33 18.54
C GLU A 91 7.47 8.11 19.62
N LEU A 92 6.54 7.19 19.38
CA LEU A 92 5.39 6.94 20.26
C LEU A 92 5.66 5.88 21.33
N LYS A 93 6.82 5.22 21.28
CA LYS A 93 7.20 4.19 22.27
C LYS A 93 7.11 4.66 23.74
N PRO A 94 7.49 5.89 24.10
CA PRO A 94 7.37 6.36 25.49
C PRO A 94 5.93 6.50 25.98
N PHE A 95 4.95 6.48 25.09
CA PHE A 95 3.52 6.65 25.40
C PHE A 95 2.73 5.34 25.37
N ASP A 96 3.41 4.20 25.19
CA ASP A 96 2.79 2.87 25.04
C ASP A 96 1.76 2.79 23.89
N ILE A 97 1.96 3.61 22.85
CA ILE A 97 1.15 3.59 21.64
C ILE A 97 1.85 2.73 20.61
N GLN A 98 1.13 1.76 20.05
CA GLN A 98 1.64 0.82 19.07
C GLN A 98 1.18 1.19 17.67
N MET A 99 2.05 0.97 16.70
CA MET A 99 1.72 1.10 15.28
C MET A 99 2.15 -0.13 14.50
N THR A 100 1.40 -0.46 13.45
CA THR A 100 1.72 -1.58 12.58
C THR A 100 1.27 -1.29 11.15
N ASN A 101 2.01 -1.81 10.19
CA ASN A 101 1.63 -1.86 8.78
C ASN A 101 1.09 -3.23 8.43
N VAL A 102 0.00 -3.23 7.68
CA VAL A 102 -0.52 -4.42 7.03
C VAL A 102 -0.43 -4.20 5.52
N ALA A 103 0.39 -5.01 4.85
CA ALA A 103 0.66 -4.93 3.43
C ALA A 103 -0.06 -6.06 2.67
N PRO A 104 -1.29 -5.82 2.20
CA PRO A 104 -2.01 -6.79 1.38
C PRO A 104 -1.38 -6.90 -0.02
N ALA A 105 -1.47 -8.12 -0.57
CA ALA A 105 -1.27 -8.40 -1.98
C ALA A 105 -2.56 -8.08 -2.77
N ALA A 106 -2.89 -8.84 -3.82
CA ALA A 106 -4.14 -8.67 -4.55
C ALA A 106 -5.32 -9.28 -3.76
N PHE A 107 -6.34 -8.47 -3.54
CA PHE A 107 -7.63 -8.84 -2.96
C PHE A 107 -8.75 -8.41 -3.89
N SER A 108 -9.80 -9.23 -4.02
CA SER A 108 -11.00 -8.92 -4.79
C SER A 108 -11.81 -7.86 -4.04
N THR A 109 -11.66 -6.60 -4.45
CA THR A 109 -12.31 -5.44 -3.84
C THR A 109 -12.66 -4.41 -4.90
N ASN A 110 -13.49 -3.43 -4.54
CA ASN A 110 -13.83 -2.31 -5.42
C ASN A 110 -12.69 -1.30 -5.67
N ILE A 111 -11.47 -1.58 -5.21
CA ILE A 111 -10.31 -0.70 -5.41
C ILE A 111 -10.01 -0.46 -6.89
N ALA A 112 -10.31 -1.44 -7.75
CA ALA A 112 -10.13 -1.29 -9.19
C ALA A 112 -11.09 -0.25 -9.78
N ALA A 113 -12.35 -0.22 -9.33
CA ALA A 113 -13.35 0.75 -9.79
C ALA A 113 -13.02 2.19 -9.37
N GLY A 114 -12.40 2.37 -8.19
CA GLY A 114 -11.97 3.68 -7.68
C GLY A 114 -10.56 4.09 -8.11
N ARG A 115 -9.88 3.29 -8.93
CA ARG A 115 -8.51 3.58 -9.39
C ARG A 115 -8.53 4.59 -10.53
N TYR A 116 -7.67 5.61 -10.43
CA TYR A 116 -7.38 6.43 -11.59
C TYR A 116 -6.55 5.62 -12.61
N HIS A 117 -7.00 5.60 -13.84
CA HIS A 117 -6.27 5.07 -14.98
C HIS A 117 -5.93 6.23 -15.93
N ALA A 118 -4.65 6.40 -16.26
CA ALA A 118 -4.31 7.29 -17.36
C ALA A 118 -5.00 6.80 -18.64
N PRO A 119 -5.60 7.68 -19.46
CA PRO A 119 -6.26 7.26 -20.69
C PRO A 119 -5.24 6.61 -21.64
N GLU A 120 -5.68 5.56 -22.34
CA GLU A 120 -4.91 5.01 -23.45
C GLU A 120 -4.94 6.02 -24.60
N ASN A 121 -3.80 6.67 -24.86
CA ASN A 121 -3.66 7.67 -25.91
C ASN A 121 -2.99 7.03 -27.13
N ASP A 122 -3.59 7.18 -28.29
CA ASP A 122 -3.09 6.63 -29.55
C ASP A 122 -1.72 7.18 -29.94
N ASN A 123 -1.40 8.38 -29.53
CA ASN A 123 -0.12 9.04 -29.76
C ASN A 123 0.92 8.77 -28.65
N SER A 124 0.57 8.02 -27.60
CA SER A 124 1.49 7.70 -26.52
C SER A 124 2.52 6.67 -26.96
N PRO A 125 3.82 6.90 -26.70
CA PRO A 125 4.86 5.89 -26.92
C PRO A 125 4.65 4.64 -26.03
N TYR A 126 3.84 4.74 -24.99
CA TYR A 126 3.54 3.66 -24.05
C TYR A 126 2.27 2.87 -24.40
N LYS A 127 1.49 3.25 -25.43
CA LYS A 127 0.18 2.65 -25.77
C LYS A 127 0.20 1.12 -25.70
N SER A 128 1.13 0.49 -26.40
CA SER A 128 1.20 -0.97 -26.49
C SER A 128 1.55 -1.63 -25.14
N THR A 129 2.56 -1.12 -24.46
CA THR A 129 3.07 -1.69 -23.20
C THR A 129 2.11 -1.41 -22.03
N TYR A 130 1.60 -0.19 -21.94
CA TYR A 130 0.65 0.20 -20.91
C TYR A 130 -0.68 -0.55 -21.05
N GLY A 131 -1.25 -0.64 -22.25
CA GLY A 131 -2.51 -1.36 -22.47
C GLY A 131 -2.41 -2.86 -22.10
N LYS A 132 -1.29 -3.52 -22.44
CA LYS A 132 -1.04 -4.92 -22.00
C LYS A 132 -0.94 -5.03 -20.50
N THR A 133 -0.21 -4.12 -19.85
CA THR A 133 -0.04 -4.11 -18.39
C THR A 133 -1.36 -3.82 -17.68
N LEU A 134 -2.18 -2.92 -18.21
CA LEU A 134 -3.48 -2.59 -17.61
C LEU A 134 -4.42 -3.79 -17.60
N LYS A 135 -4.49 -4.56 -18.70
CA LYS A 135 -5.24 -5.82 -18.77
C LYS A 135 -4.76 -6.83 -17.73
N LEU A 136 -3.43 -6.99 -17.59
CA LEU A 136 -2.83 -7.87 -16.59
C LEU A 136 -3.20 -7.44 -15.16
N LEU A 137 -3.13 -6.14 -14.86
CA LEU A 137 -3.43 -5.60 -13.53
C LEU A 137 -4.90 -5.79 -13.14
N ASN A 138 -5.83 -5.58 -14.08
CA ASN A 138 -7.26 -5.78 -13.83
C ASN A 138 -7.55 -7.26 -13.57
N GLY A 139 -7.01 -8.18 -14.39
CA GLY A 139 -7.15 -9.62 -14.16
C GLY A 139 -6.61 -10.09 -12.79
N HIS A 140 -5.55 -9.46 -12.28
CA HIS A 140 -5.03 -9.79 -10.95
C HIS A 140 -5.94 -9.34 -9.80
N VAL A 141 -6.71 -8.27 -9.96
CA VAL A 141 -7.68 -7.83 -8.95
C VAL A 141 -8.88 -8.77 -8.95
N ASP A 142 -9.37 -9.14 -10.12
CA ASP A 142 -10.52 -10.05 -10.28
C ASP A 142 -10.20 -11.44 -9.71
N ALA A 143 -8.97 -11.92 -9.86
CA ALA A 143 -8.46 -13.17 -9.28
C ALA A 143 -7.91 -13.01 -7.85
N GLY A 144 -8.16 -11.89 -7.20
CA GLY A 144 -7.67 -11.58 -5.85
C GLY A 144 -8.28 -12.48 -4.78
N GLN A 145 -7.62 -12.54 -3.62
CA GLN A 145 -8.15 -13.30 -2.47
C GLN A 145 -9.37 -12.61 -1.86
N ASP A 146 -10.17 -13.38 -1.10
CA ASP A 146 -11.32 -12.85 -0.36
C ASP A 146 -10.85 -11.84 0.70
N PRO A 147 -11.43 -10.60 0.72
CA PRO A 147 -11.12 -9.58 1.71
C PRO A 147 -11.31 -10.01 3.17
N ILE A 148 -12.12 -11.04 3.43
CA ILE A 148 -12.32 -11.59 4.78
C ILE A 148 -11.00 -12.06 5.41
N ILE A 149 -10.03 -12.50 4.60
CA ILE A 149 -8.71 -12.92 5.08
C ILE A 149 -7.96 -11.74 5.69
N LEU A 150 -8.03 -10.57 5.04
CA LEU A 150 -7.44 -9.33 5.56
C LEU A 150 -8.16 -8.89 6.83
N ALA A 151 -9.49 -8.93 6.86
CA ALA A 151 -10.29 -8.55 8.03
C ALA A 151 -9.97 -9.43 9.25
N LYS A 152 -9.86 -10.77 9.06
CA LYS A 152 -9.47 -11.71 10.10
C LYS A 152 -8.06 -11.42 10.64
N LEU A 153 -7.11 -11.08 9.75
CA LEU A 153 -5.77 -10.70 10.18
C LEU A 153 -5.80 -9.41 11.02
N VAL A 154 -6.50 -8.37 10.56
CA VAL A 154 -6.63 -7.10 11.29
C VAL A 154 -7.26 -7.36 12.67
N HIS A 155 -8.33 -8.15 12.74
CA HIS A 155 -8.93 -8.54 14.01
C HIS A 155 -7.93 -9.25 14.95
N SER A 156 -7.13 -10.18 14.42
CA SER A 156 -6.11 -10.87 15.23
C SER A 156 -5.01 -9.93 15.73
N ILE A 157 -4.66 -8.91 14.94
CA ILE A 157 -3.70 -7.87 15.35
C ILE A 157 -4.24 -7.07 16.52
N ILE A 158 -5.53 -6.69 16.50
CA ILE A 158 -6.18 -5.96 17.59
C ILE A 158 -6.12 -6.72 18.91
N GLN A 159 -6.19 -8.06 18.87
CA GLN A 159 -6.11 -8.92 20.04
C GLN A 159 -4.66 -9.18 20.52
N THR A 160 -3.66 -8.74 19.74
CA THR A 160 -2.25 -9.02 20.01
C THR A 160 -1.64 -7.96 20.89
N LYS A 161 -1.11 -8.33 22.09
CA LYS A 161 -0.48 -7.39 23.02
C LYS A 161 0.71 -6.64 22.43
N LYS A 162 1.52 -7.31 21.61
CA LYS A 162 2.72 -6.74 20.97
C LYS A 162 2.71 -7.07 19.47
N PRO A 163 1.96 -6.34 18.64
CA PRO A 163 1.92 -6.58 17.20
C PRO A 163 3.28 -6.36 16.55
N LYS A 164 3.57 -7.15 15.51
CA LYS A 164 4.75 -6.96 14.64
C LYS A 164 4.67 -5.59 13.97
N ILE A 165 5.81 -5.08 13.52
CA ILE A 165 5.85 -3.81 12.77
C ILE A 165 5.16 -3.99 11.41
N HIS A 166 5.43 -5.09 10.73
CA HIS A 166 4.91 -5.38 9.40
C HIS A 166 4.22 -6.74 9.33
N TYR A 167 3.02 -6.74 8.77
CA TYR A 167 2.30 -7.93 8.36
C TYR A 167 2.14 -7.92 6.84
N LYS A 168 2.41 -9.05 6.21
CA LYS A 168 2.24 -9.24 4.77
C LYS A 168 1.22 -10.33 4.54
N VAL A 169 0.17 -10.04 3.80
CA VAL A 169 -0.96 -10.95 3.60
C VAL A 169 -1.32 -11.05 2.13
N GLY A 170 -1.71 -12.25 1.69
CA GLY A 170 -2.05 -12.54 0.30
C GLY A 170 -1.29 -13.75 -0.25
N ALA A 171 -1.38 -13.98 -1.55
CA ALA A 171 -0.80 -15.13 -2.22
C ALA A 171 0.71 -15.26 -1.98
N PHE A 172 1.19 -16.49 -1.83
CA PHE A 172 2.59 -16.76 -1.49
C PHE A 172 3.58 -16.12 -2.45
N LEU A 173 3.39 -16.29 -3.76
CA LEU A 173 4.30 -15.75 -4.78
C LEU A 173 4.38 -14.22 -4.72
N GLN A 174 3.26 -13.55 -4.49
CA GLN A 174 3.23 -12.09 -4.37
C GLN A 174 3.98 -11.60 -3.12
N ARG A 175 3.87 -12.31 -1.99
CA ARG A 175 4.65 -12.00 -0.78
C ARG A 175 6.13 -12.35 -0.95
N PHE A 176 6.43 -13.40 -1.69
CA PHE A 176 7.79 -13.86 -1.95
C PHE A 176 8.58 -12.85 -2.82
N SER A 177 7.90 -12.08 -3.68
CA SER A 177 8.55 -11.04 -4.49
C SER A 177 9.32 -10.01 -3.64
N ILE A 178 8.84 -9.72 -2.41
CA ILE A 178 9.52 -8.81 -1.48
C ILE A 178 10.86 -9.40 -1.01
N ILE A 179 10.92 -10.71 -0.81
CA ILE A 179 12.15 -11.40 -0.44
C ILE A 179 13.12 -11.39 -1.62
N LEU A 180 12.62 -11.70 -2.82
CA LEU A 180 13.43 -11.65 -4.04
C LEU A 180 14.03 -10.24 -4.27
N LYS A 181 13.23 -9.17 -4.07
CA LYS A 181 13.71 -7.79 -4.18
C LYS A 181 14.87 -7.49 -3.23
N ARG A 182 14.92 -8.12 -2.07
CA ARG A 182 15.98 -7.90 -1.06
C ARG A 182 17.23 -8.74 -1.31
N LEU A 183 17.08 -9.91 -1.93
CA LEU A 183 18.17 -10.87 -2.10
C LEU A 183 18.82 -10.80 -3.47
N LEU A 184 18.08 -10.46 -4.50
CA LEU A 184 18.60 -10.42 -5.86
C LEU A 184 19.27 -9.07 -6.16
N PRO A 185 20.35 -9.05 -6.96
CA PRO A 185 20.87 -7.82 -7.55
C PRO A 185 19.76 -7.06 -8.31
N ASP A 186 19.76 -5.74 -8.20
CA ASP A 186 18.67 -4.89 -8.74
C ASP A 186 18.36 -5.17 -10.21
N ARG A 187 19.39 -5.32 -11.06
CA ARG A 187 19.20 -5.62 -12.49
C ARG A 187 18.53 -6.97 -12.76
N ILE A 188 18.76 -7.96 -11.91
CA ILE A 188 18.12 -9.28 -12.06
C ILE A 188 16.66 -9.17 -11.64
N PHE A 189 16.39 -8.53 -10.51
CA PHE A 189 15.02 -8.31 -10.07
C PHE A 189 14.21 -7.48 -11.07
N GLU A 190 14.81 -6.42 -11.64
CA GLU A 190 14.20 -5.59 -12.69
C GLU A 190 13.80 -6.43 -13.90
N LYS A 191 14.69 -7.27 -14.41
CA LYS A 191 14.40 -8.19 -15.56
C LYS A 191 13.24 -9.13 -15.24
N LEU A 192 13.20 -9.70 -14.03
CA LEU A 192 12.10 -10.57 -13.59
C LEU A 192 10.78 -9.80 -13.53
N LEU A 193 10.81 -8.57 -13.03
CA LEU A 193 9.64 -7.72 -12.93
C LEU A 193 9.14 -7.31 -14.32
N MET A 194 10.03 -6.88 -15.23
CA MET A 194 9.69 -6.57 -16.62
C MET A 194 9.07 -7.78 -17.32
N SER A 195 9.67 -8.95 -17.19
CA SER A 195 9.12 -10.19 -17.76
C SER A 195 7.70 -10.49 -17.24
N PHE A 196 7.47 -10.32 -15.92
CA PHE A 196 6.14 -10.48 -15.32
C PHE A 196 5.11 -9.51 -15.88
N TYR A 197 5.50 -8.25 -16.13
CA TYR A 197 4.64 -7.21 -16.72
C TYR A 197 4.60 -7.27 -18.27
N ARG A 198 5.33 -8.19 -18.90
CA ARG A 198 5.44 -8.36 -20.37
C ARG A 198 5.93 -7.09 -21.09
N LEU A 199 6.95 -6.45 -20.51
CA LEU A 199 7.64 -5.26 -21.01
C LEU A 199 8.90 -5.64 -21.79
#